data_6f2c841c58b504fc0d93639453b2275a
#
_entry.id   6f2c841c58b504fc0d93639453b2275a
#
_cell.length_a   1.000
_cell.length_b   1.000
_cell.length_c   1.000
_cell.angle_alpha   90.00
_cell.angle_beta   90.00
_cell.angle_gamma   90.00
#
_symmetry.space_group_name_H-M   'P 1'
#
loop_
_entity.id
_entity.type
_entity.pdbx_description
1 polymer ?
#
loop_
_entity_poly.entity_id
_entity_poly.type
_entity_poly.pdbx_seq_one_letter_code
_entity_poly.pdbx_strand_id
1 'polypeptide(L)'
;MKEFEGRTGIVTGGSSGIGYAIANVLAENGATVYVISRTGKEKEGLAPSAPGVIHVKGDVTDYDAMKKLIGEIAGKSGLDFLVNNAGITKKARAEVFPMDDFKKILDVDVTSLFALSQICYPYLKESKHKGRIINISSMAAHLGFTEVVPYCVSKSAVCGLTRGLAI
;
A
#
# COMPACT_ATOMS: atom_id res chain seq x y z
N MET A 1 4.37 -23.03 -15.15
CA MET A 1 4.46 -21.56 -15.33
C MET A 1 3.84 -20.94 -14.09
N LYS A 2 4.53 -20.02 -13.45
CA LYS A 2 4.00 -19.33 -12.27
C LYS A 2 3.00 -18.26 -12.70
N GLU A 3 1.92 -18.06 -11.96
CA GLU A 3 0.79 -17.19 -12.35
C GLU A 3 1.18 -15.73 -12.55
N PHE A 4 2.16 -15.24 -11.76
CA PHE A 4 2.65 -13.86 -11.81
C PHE A 4 4.04 -13.72 -12.43
N GLU A 5 4.50 -14.71 -13.17
CA GLU A 5 5.82 -14.69 -13.79
C GLU A 5 5.95 -13.50 -14.76
N GLY A 6 7.06 -12.75 -14.62
CA GLY A 6 7.34 -11.56 -15.42
C GLY A 6 6.55 -10.32 -15.04
N ARG A 7 5.71 -10.35 -13.99
CA ARG A 7 4.98 -9.18 -13.49
C ARG A 7 5.79 -8.45 -12.42
N THR A 8 5.69 -7.15 -12.44
CA THR A 8 6.32 -6.26 -11.46
C THR A 8 5.25 -5.47 -10.72
N GLY A 9 5.38 -5.38 -9.40
CA GLY A 9 4.45 -4.56 -8.62
C GLY A 9 5.02 -3.96 -7.35
N ILE A 10 4.22 -3.12 -6.74
CA ILE A 10 4.54 -2.41 -5.50
C ILE A 10 3.56 -2.81 -4.41
N VAL A 11 4.07 -3.09 -3.21
CA VAL A 11 3.29 -3.28 -1.98
C VAL A 11 3.75 -2.26 -0.95
N THR A 12 2.87 -1.38 -0.51
CA THR A 12 3.20 -0.41 0.55
C THR A 12 2.95 -0.99 1.93
N GLY A 13 3.80 -0.66 2.91
CA GLY A 13 3.67 -1.16 4.27
C GLY A 13 3.91 -2.66 4.42
N GLY A 14 4.73 -3.24 3.55
CA GLY A 14 4.98 -4.69 3.52
C GLY A 14 6.16 -5.16 4.38
N SER A 15 6.64 -4.37 5.33
CA SER A 15 7.70 -4.82 6.27
C SER A 15 7.23 -5.87 7.28
N SER A 16 5.92 -6.04 7.45
CA SER A 16 5.30 -7.03 8.37
C SER A 16 3.82 -7.25 8.04
N GLY A 17 3.19 -8.19 8.74
CA GLY A 17 1.74 -8.39 8.70
C GLY A 17 1.19 -8.74 7.31
N ILE A 18 0.03 -8.16 6.97
CA ILE A 18 -0.70 -8.46 5.74
C ILE A 18 0.12 -8.11 4.49
N GLY A 19 0.75 -6.93 4.45
CA GLY A 19 1.56 -6.51 3.31
C GLY A 19 2.78 -7.41 3.09
N TYR A 20 3.44 -7.88 4.16
CA TYR A 20 4.52 -8.85 4.07
C TYR A 20 4.03 -10.17 3.47
N ALA A 21 2.91 -10.70 3.95
CA ALA A 21 2.34 -11.94 3.43
C ALA A 21 1.96 -11.81 1.95
N ILE A 22 1.31 -10.70 1.56
CA ILE A 22 0.96 -10.43 0.16
C ILE A 22 2.21 -10.42 -0.72
N ALA A 23 3.27 -9.68 -0.31
CA ALA A 23 4.49 -9.56 -1.10
C ALA A 23 5.16 -10.93 -1.31
N ASN A 24 5.24 -11.76 -0.27
CA ASN A 24 5.83 -13.09 -0.36
C ASN A 24 5.01 -14.01 -1.28
N VAL A 25 3.69 -14.08 -1.11
CA VAL A 25 2.82 -14.91 -1.96
C VAL A 25 2.93 -14.52 -3.44
N LEU A 26 2.94 -13.23 -3.76
CA LEU A 26 3.10 -12.76 -5.14
C LEU A 26 4.48 -13.13 -5.71
N ALA A 27 5.54 -12.97 -4.92
CA ALA A 27 6.90 -13.30 -5.34
C ALA A 27 7.10 -14.81 -5.50
N GLU A 28 6.59 -15.64 -4.59
CA GLU A 28 6.59 -17.12 -4.70
C GLU A 28 5.90 -17.59 -5.99
N ASN A 29 4.90 -16.83 -6.45
CA ASN A 29 4.20 -17.08 -7.71
C ASN A 29 4.83 -16.36 -8.93
N GLY A 30 6.04 -15.83 -8.80
CA GLY A 30 6.88 -15.38 -9.90
C GLY A 30 6.93 -13.88 -10.15
N ALA A 31 6.25 -13.07 -9.33
CA ALA A 31 6.34 -11.62 -9.45
C ALA A 31 7.67 -11.06 -8.90
N THR A 32 8.10 -9.93 -9.44
CA THR A 32 9.05 -9.03 -8.77
C THR A 32 8.25 -8.02 -7.95
N VAL A 33 8.43 -8.01 -6.64
CA VAL A 33 7.62 -7.19 -5.72
C VAL A 33 8.49 -6.20 -4.96
N TYR A 34 8.30 -4.93 -5.24
CA TYR A 34 8.93 -3.85 -4.48
C TYR A 34 8.10 -3.52 -3.25
N VAL A 35 8.66 -3.79 -2.07
CA VAL A 35 8.04 -3.47 -0.79
C VAL A 35 8.52 -2.12 -0.30
N ILE A 36 7.65 -1.12 -0.32
CA ILE A 36 7.98 0.22 0.18
C ILE A 36 7.57 0.33 1.64
N SER A 37 8.52 0.64 2.50
CA SER A 37 8.29 0.86 3.93
C SER A 37 9.29 1.87 4.50
N ARG A 38 8.95 2.47 5.64
CA ARG A 38 9.84 3.45 6.32
C ARG A 38 11.17 2.86 6.77
N THR A 39 11.23 1.56 7.01
CA THR A 39 12.46 0.86 7.41
C THR A 39 13.29 0.38 6.23
N GLY A 40 12.67 0.11 5.08
CA GLY A 40 13.33 -0.48 3.91
C GLY A 40 13.79 -1.92 4.10
N LYS A 41 13.24 -2.62 5.09
CA LYS A 41 13.56 -4.03 5.39
C LYS A 41 12.38 -4.70 6.10
N GLU A 42 12.35 -6.02 6.14
CA GLU A 42 11.40 -6.78 6.95
C GLU A 42 11.60 -6.50 8.44
N LYS A 43 10.53 -6.69 9.19
CA LYS A 43 10.57 -6.58 10.65
C LYS A 43 11.42 -7.71 11.22
N GLU A 44 12.25 -7.38 12.19
CA GLU A 44 13.08 -8.33 12.92
C GLU A 44 12.25 -9.48 13.51
N GLY A 45 12.76 -10.69 13.42
CA GLY A 45 12.10 -11.92 13.90
C GLY A 45 11.14 -12.55 12.88
N LEU A 46 10.95 -11.98 11.69
CA LEU A 46 10.25 -12.65 10.60
C LEU A 46 11.21 -13.56 9.82
N ALA A 47 10.64 -14.54 9.10
CA ALA A 47 11.40 -15.30 8.12
C ALA A 47 11.93 -14.36 7.02
N PRO A 48 13.06 -14.70 6.36
CA PRO A 48 13.51 -13.95 5.20
C PRO A 48 12.42 -13.88 4.12
N SER A 49 12.33 -12.73 3.44
CA SER A 49 11.39 -12.56 2.34
C SER A 49 11.68 -13.53 1.19
N ALA A 50 10.64 -13.91 0.46
CA ALA A 50 10.75 -14.80 -0.70
C ALA A 50 11.66 -14.18 -1.79
N PRO A 51 12.38 -15.01 -2.58
CA PRO A 51 13.10 -14.54 -3.76
C PRO A 51 12.15 -13.76 -4.68
N GLY A 52 12.56 -12.56 -5.10
CA GLY A 52 11.69 -11.65 -5.89
C GLY A 52 11.10 -10.50 -5.08
N VAL A 53 11.13 -10.55 -3.74
CA VAL A 53 10.80 -9.40 -2.89
C VAL A 53 12.01 -8.48 -2.75
N ILE A 54 11.82 -7.20 -3.05
CA ILE A 54 12.85 -6.15 -2.96
C ILE A 54 12.36 -5.08 -1.98
N HIS A 55 13.00 -4.99 -0.82
CA HIS A 55 12.67 -3.99 0.18
C HIS A 55 13.29 -2.64 -0.17
N VAL A 56 12.47 -1.59 -0.16
CA VAL A 56 12.89 -0.21 -0.45
C VAL A 56 12.42 0.72 0.66
N LYS A 57 13.31 1.61 1.09
CA LYS A 57 12.95 2.64 2.08
C LYS A 57 12.16 3.76 1.42
N GLY A 58 11.01 4.10 2.01
CA GLY A 58 10.18 5.22 1.56
C GLY A 58 9.04 5.50 2.55
N ASP A 59 8.62 6.76 2.57
CA ASP A 59 7.42 7.20 3.29
C ASP A 59 6.32 7.52 2.29
N VAL A 60 5.18 6.86 2.42
CA VAL A 60 4.03 7.02 1.51
C VAL A 60 3.43 8.42 1.52
N THR A 61 3.75 9.24 2.54
CA THR A 61 3.32 10.64 2.65
C THR A 61 4.30 11.64 2.03
N ASP A 62 5.48 11.21 1.63
CA ASP A 62 6.44 12.01 0.86
C ASP A 62 6.20 11.80 -0.64
N TYR A 63 5.26 12.54 -1.20
CA TYR A 63 4.77 12.33 -2.58
C TYR A 63 5.85 12.58 -3.64
N ASP A 64 6.74 13.53 -3.43
CA ASP A 64 7.83 13.84 -4.37
C ASP A 64 8.87 12.71 -4.39
N ALA A 65 9.27 12.23 -3.20
CA ALA A 65 10.14 11.07 -3.10
C ALA A 65 9.48 9.81 -3.68
N MET A 66 8.18 9.60 -3.44
CA MET A 66 7.44 8.47 -4.02
C MET A 66 7.35 8.55 -5.53
N LYS A 67 7.09 9.71 -6.10
CA LYS A 67 7.06 9.91 -7.55
C LYS A 67 8.38 9.55 -8.21
N LYS A 68 9.50 9.98 -7.62
CA LYS A 68 10.84 9.62 -8.09
C LYS A 68 11.10 8.12 -7.99
N LEU A 69 10.88 7.54 -6.83
CA LEU A 69 11.10 6.12 -6.56
C LEU A 69 10.26 5.21 -7.47
N ILE A 70 8.97 5.51 -7.63
CA ILE A 70 8.06 4.74 -8.48
C ILE A 70 8.48 4.87 -9.95
N GLY A 71 8.90 6.06 -10.39
CA GLY A 71 9.44 6.28 -11.73
C GLY A 71 10.69 5.44 -11.99
N GLU A 72 11.60 5.34 -11.03
CA GLU A 72 12.80 4.50 -11.13
C GLU A 72 12.47 2.99 -11.20
N ILE A 73 11.48 2.53 -10.42
CA ILE A 73 11.00 1.14 -10.44
C ILE A 73 10.35 0.83 -11.79
N ALA A 74 9.40 1.64 -12.19
CA ALA A 74 8.64 1.43 -13.42
C ALA A 74 9.51 1.57 -14.69
N GLY A 75 10.51 2.46 -14.67
CA GLY A 75 11.45 2.62 -15.78
C GLY A 75 12.35 1.40 -16.02
N LYS A 76 12.57 0.55 -15.02
CA LYS A 76 13.38 -0.67 -15.16
C LYS A 76 12.61 -1.86 -15.71
N SER A 77 11.37 -2.06 -15.30
CA SER A 77 10.62 -3.31 -15.54
C SER A 77 9.13 -3.10 -15.85
N GLY A 78 8.66 -1.87 -15.99
CA GLY A 78 7.23 -1.58 -16.04
C GLY A 78 6.58 -1.71 -14.66
N LEU A 79 5.25 -1.58 -14.63
CA LEU A 79 4.46 -1.76 -13.41
C LEU A 79 3.12 -2.42 -13.74
N ASP A 80 2.82 -3.54 -13.08
CA ASP A 80 1.61 -4.32 -13.33
C ASP A 80 0.59 -4.23 -12.21
N PHE A 81 1.04 -3.99 -10.97
CA PHE A 81 0.13 -3.84 -9.84
C PHE A 81 0.67 -2.91 -8.76
N LEU A 82 -0.27 -2.26 -8.07
CA LEU A 82 -0.05 -1.50 -6.86
C LEU A 82 -0.95 -2.06 -5.76
N VAL A 83 -0.36 -2.46 -4.63
CA VAL A 83 -1.09 -2.82 -3.41
C VAL A 83 -0.91 -1.72 -2.37
N ASN A 84 -1.93 -0.91 -2.19
CA ASN A 84 -2.01 0.11 -1.15
C ASN A 84 -2.40 -0.56 0.17
N ASN A 85 -1.40 -0.96 0.94
CA ASN A 85 -1.58 -1.63 2.22
C ASN A 85 -1.07 -0.80 3.40
N ALA A 86 -0.18 0.17 3.19
CA ALA A 86 0.29 1.04 4.27
C ALA A 86 -0.89 1.67 5.00
N GLY A 87 -0.83 1.67 6.32
CA GLY A 87 -1.86 2.25 7.16
C GLY A 87 -1.42 2.27 8.62
N ILE A 88 -2.01 3.17 9.37
CA ILE A 88 -1.76 3.35 10.81
C ILE A 88 -3.07 3.47 11.57
N THR A 89 -3.03 3.18 12.85
CA THR A 89 -4.13 3.45 13.77
C THR A 89 -3.60 3.92 15.11
N LYS A 90 -4.44 4.63 15.85
CA LYS A 90 -4.20 5.01 17.25
C LYS A 90 -5.51 4.82 18.01
N LYS A 91 -5.42 4.32 19.24
CA LYS A 91 -6.56 4.15 20.13
C LYS A 91 -6.67 5.35 21.07
N ALA A 92 -7.81 6.01 21.07
CA ALA A 92 -8.25 6.96 22.07
C ALA A 92 -9.77 7.13 21.97
N ARG A 93 -10.42 7.53 23.07
CA ARG A 93 -11.84 7.87 23.06
C ARG A 93 -12.10 9.06 22.15
N ALA A 94 -13.23 9.08 21.46
CA ALA A 94 -13.54 10.08 20.44
C ALA A 94 -13.49 11.53 20.97
N GLU A 95 -14.00 11.75 22.17
CA GLU A 95 -14.08 13.08 22.79
C GLU A 95 -12.71 13.69 23.18
N VAL A 96 -11.66 12.88 23.25
CA VAL A 96 -10.28 13.32 23.59
C VAL A 96 -9.27 12.96 22.49
N PHE A 97 -9.73 12.51 21.31
CA PHE A 97 -8.83 12.12 20.24
C PHE A 97 -8.08 13.34 19.69
N PRO A 98 -6.72 13.35 19.68
CA PRO A 98 -5.95 14.47 19.18
C PRO A 98 -6.17 14.70 17.69
N MET A 99 -6.50 15.94 17.28
CA MET A 99 -6.79 16.27 15.89
C MET A 99 -5.58 16.08 14.95
N ASP A 100 -4.36 16.24 15.45
CA ASP A 100 -3.16 16.02 14.64
C ASP A 100 -2.97 14.52 14.33
N ASP A 101 -3.27 13.64 15.28
CA ASP A 101 -3.26 12.19 15.03
C ASP A 101 -4.39 11.79 14.06
N PHE A 102 -5.57 12.44 14.16
CA PHE A 102 -6.67 12.23 13.21
C PHE A 102 -6.21 12.56 11.78
N LYS A 103 -5.66 13.76 11.57
CA LYS A 103 -5.15 14.21 10.27
C LYS A 103 -4.06 13.28 9.75
N LYS A 104 -3.13 12.86 10.63
CA LYS A 104 -2.05 11.95 10.27
C LYS A 104 -2.57 10.57 9.81
N ILE A 105 -3.61 10.03 10.46
CA ILE A 105 -4.23 8.78 10.04
C ILE A 105 -4.84 8.94 8.66
N LEU A 106 -5.58 10.02 8.41
CA LEU A 106 -6.16 10.26 7.09
C LEU A 106 -5.10 10.47 6.01
N ASP A 107 -4.01 11.16 6.34
CA ASP A 107 -2.92 11.38 5.39
C ASP A 107 -2.26 10.07 4.98
N VAL A 108 -1.92 9.21 5.95
CA VAL A 108 -1.29 7.90 5.68
C VAL A 108 -2.27 6.92 5.04
N ASP A 109 -3.52 6.83 5.51
CA ASP A 109 -4.45 5.75 5.12
C ASP A 109 -5.30 6.07 3.89
N VAL A 110 -5.46 7.36 3.54
CA VAL A 110 -6.36 7.82 2.47
C VAL A 110 -5.63 8.67 1.43
N THR A 111 -5.04 9.79 1.87
CA THR A 111 -4.42 10.76 0.95
C THR A 111 -3.24 10.12 0.21
N SER A 112 -2.38 9.38 0.94
CA SER A 112 -1.25 8.68 0.33
C SER A 112 -1.70 7.64 -0.70
N LEU A 113 -2.76 6.90 -0.38
CA LEU A 113 -3.35 5.88 -1.24
C LEU A 113 -3.85 6.48 -2.56
N PHE A 114 -4.51 7.64 -2.51
CA PHE A 114 -4.92 8.38 -3.71
C PHE A 114 -3.73 8.89 -4.50
N ALA A 115 -2.76 9.54 -3.83
CA ALA A 115 -1.57 10.07 -4.47
C ALA A 115 -0.75 8.98 -5.16
N LEU A 116 -0.51 7.84 -4.50
CA LEU A 116 0.20 6.71 -5.09
C LEU A 116 -0.56 6.10 -6.28
N SER A 117 -1.89 6.04 -6.20
CA SER A 117 -2.72 5.60 -7.33
C SER A 117 -2.54 6.51 -8.54
N GLN A 118 -2.52 7.83 -8.35
CA GLN A 118 -2.24 8.80 -9.42
C GLN A 118 -0.82 8.65 -9.98
N ILE A 119 0.19 8.50 -9.12
CA ILE A 119 1.60 8.35 -9.54
C ILE A 119 1.80 7.05 -10.33
N CYS A 120 1.19 5.95 -9.90
CA CYS A 120 1.33 4.65 -10.56
C CYS A 120 0.48 4.53 -11.84
N TYR A 121 -0.63 5.27 -11.96
CA TYR A 121 -1.59 5.12 -13.04
C TYR A 121 -0.98 5.14 -14.45
N PRO A 122 -0.09 6.08 -14.82
CA PRO A 122 0.50 6.11 -16.15
C PRO A 122 1.23 4.81 -16.51
N TYR A 123 1.95 4.23 -15.56
CA TYR A 123 2.70 2.98 -15.75
C TYR A 123 1.79 1.75 -15.77
N LEU A 124 0.77 1.71 -14.91
CA LEU A 124 -0.22 0.63 -14.85
C LEU A 124 -1.06 0.57 -16.13
N LYS A 125 -1.36 1.72 -16.72
CA LYS A 125 -2.09 1.82 -18.00
C LYS A 125 -1.33 1.15 -19.13
N GLU A 126 -0.01 1.23 -19.15
CA GLU A 126 0.86 0.63 -20.16
C GLU A 126 1.20 -0.86 -19.87
N SER A 127 0.70 -1.41 -18.78
CA SER A 127 0.94 -2.81 -18.41
C SER A 127 0.36 -3.78 -19.46
N LYS A 128 1.19 -4.68 -19.94
CA LYS A 128 0.79 -5.79 -20.84
C LYS A 128 -0.09 -6.83 -20.14
N HIS A 129 -0.11 -6.80 -18.79
CA HIS A 129 -0.86 -7.72 -17.93
C HIS A 129 -2.15 -7.11 -17.37
N LYS A 130 -2.62 -6.00 -17.94
CA LYS A 130 -3.80 -5.25 -17.46
C LYS A 130 -3.57 -4.75 -16.04
N GLY A 131 -2.93 -3.60 -15.86
CA GLY A 131 -2.56 -3.02 -14.55
C GLY A 131 -3.70 -3.02 -13.54
N ARG A 132 -3.37 -3.23 -12.27
CA ARG A 132 -4.33 -3.31 -11.16
C ARG A 132 -3.89 -2.46 -9.98
N ILE A 133 -4.88 -1.82 -9.34
CA ILE A 133 -4.72 -1.18 -8.03
C ILE A 133 -5.57 -1.95 -7.03
N ILE A 134 -4.95 -2.38 -5.95
CA ILE A 134 -5.60 -3.11 -4.85
C ILE A 134 -5.46 -2.29 -3.60
N ASN A 135 -6.58 -1.94 -2.98
CA ASN A 135 -6.63 -1.13 -1.77
C ASN A 135 -7.05 -1.97 -0.57
N ILE A 136 -6.21 -2.03 0.46
CA ILE A 136 -6.52 -2.78 1.67
C ILE A 136 -7.41 -1.96 2.59
N SER A 137 -8.68 -2.31 2.64
CA SER A 137 -9.66 -1.75 3.56
C SER A 137 -9.71 -2.54 4.88
N SER A 138 -10.82 -2.55 5.57
CA SER A 138 -11.01 -3.23 6.85
C SER A 138 -12.51 -3.47 7.10
N MET A 139 -12.85 -4.37 8.01
CA MET A 139 -14.20 -4.44 8.58
C MET A 139 -14.61 -3.12 9.23
N ALA A 140 -13.66 -2.33 9.71
CA ALA A 140 -13.89 -0.99 10.25
C ALA A 140 -14.46 0.01 9.22
N ALA A 141 -14.46 -0.33 7.93
CA ALA A 141 -15.16 0.43 6.91
C ALA A 141 -16.69 0.31 6.97
N HIS A 142 -17.19 -0.74 7.62
CA HIS A 142 -18.62 -1.09 7.67
C HIS A 142 -19.15 -1.22 9.10
N LEU A 143 -18.27 -1.51 10.05
CA LEU A 143 -18.62 -1.73 11.47
C LEU A 143 -17.92 -0.68 12.34
N GLY A 144 -18.63 -0.22 13.39
CA GLY A 144 -18.03 0.63 14.40
C GLY A 144 -17.17 -0.16 15.37
N PHE A 145 -15.99 0.38 15.68
CA PHE A 145 -15.10 -0.16 16.72
C PHE A 145 -14.79 0.94 17.73
N THR A 146 -14.69 0.56 19.00
CA THR A 146 -14.39 1.49 20.09
C THR A 146 -12.98 2.06 19.95
N GLU A 147 -12.82 3.35 20.28
CA GLU A 147 -11.53 4.05 20.39
C GLU A 147 -10.71 4.16 19.09
N VAL A 148 -11.27 3.84 17.93
CA VAL A 148 -10.57 3.91 16.64
C VAL A 148 -11.39 4.66 15.58
N VAL A 149 -12.13 5.69 15.98
CA VAL A 149 -12.98 6.48 15.08
C VAL A 149 -12.25 6.96 13.82
N PRO A 150 -11.04 7.56 13.88
CA PRO A 150 -10.33 7.99 12.67
C PRO A 150 -9.97 6.84 11.72
N TYR A 151 -9.67 5.66 12.27
CA TYR A 151 -9.41 4.47 11.46
C TYR A 151 -10.68 3.98 10.76
N CYS A 152 -11.84 3.96 11.44
CA CYS A 152 -13.12 3.65 10.79
C CYS A 152 -13.41 4.63 9.64
N VAL A 153 -13.18 5.93 9.86
CA VAL A 153 -13.33 6.97 8.83
C VAL A 153 -12.40 6.70 7.65
N SER A 154 -11.12 6.46 7.92
CA SER A 154 -10.12 6.22 6.86
C SER A 154 -10.47 4.99 6.02
N LYS A 155 -10.86 3.89 6.64
CA LYS A 155 -11.17 2.65 5.92
C LYS A 155 -12.51 2.70 5.16
N SER A 156 -13.48 3.49 5.63
CA SER A 156 -14.69 3.83 4.88
C SER A 156 -14.35 4.70 3.65
N ALA A 157 -13.46 5.68 3.82
CA ALA A 157 -12.98 6.52 2.72
C ALA A 157 -12.24 5.70 1.64
N VAL A 158 -11.44 4.70 2.02
CA VAL A 158 -10.77 3.76 1.08
C VAL A 158 -11.79 3.05 0.19
N CYS A 159 -12.92 2.61 0.75
CA CYS A 159 -14.00 1.99 -0.06
C CYS A 159 -14.62 3.00 -1.05
N GLY A 160 -14.86 4.24 -0.61
CA GLY A 160 -15.37 5.31 -1.48
C GLY A 160 -14.39 5.64 -2.61
N LEU A 161 -13.12 5.77 -2.27
CA LEU A 161 -12.04 6.04 -3.21
C LEU A 161 -11.88 4.92 -4.24
N THR A 162 -11.96 3.66 -3.79
CA THR A 162 -11.90 2.49 -4.68
C THR A 162 -13.02 2.51 -5.72
N ARG A 163 -14.25 2.80 -5.29
CA ARG A 163 -15.40 2.95 -6.22
C ARG A 163 -15.19 4.10 -7.20
N GLY A 164 -14.71 5.25 -6.72
CA GLY A 164 -14.46 6.43 -7.57
C GLY A 164 -13.35 6.23 -8.61
N LEU A 165 -12.33 5.42 -8.30
CA LEU A 165 -11.24 5.11 -9.24
C LEU A 165 -11.58 3.99 -10.24
N ALA A 166 -12.67 3.26 -10.03
CA ALA A 166 -13.06 2.12 -10.86
C ALA A 166 -13.92 2.48 -12.08
N ILE A 167 -14.24 3.76 -12.28
CA ILE A 167 -15.08 4.29 -13.38
C ILE A 167 -14.24 4.60 -14.61
#